data_89670cc76a45a7bd3ce36d2bf5d7571a
#
_entry.id   89670cc76a45a7bd3ce36d2bf5d7571a
#
_cell.length_a   1.000
_cell.length_b   1.000
_cell.length_c   1.000
_cell.angle_alpha   90.00
_cell.angle_beta   90.00
_cell.angle_gamma   90.00
#
_symmetry.space_group_name_H-M   'P 1'
#
loop_
_entity.id
_entity.type
_entity.pdbx_description
1 polymer ?
#
loop_
_entity_poly.entity_id
_entity_poly.type
_entity_poly.pdbx_seq_one_letter_code
_entity_poly.pdbx_strand_id
1 'polypeptide(L)'
;TICLVGSEMCIRDRLYGYGSYGYPLGNGFSSAKYSLIDRGIIWANAHIRGGMECGMQWWKNGKMLKKKNTFEDYIQCAKELINKRYTSEGLIIGMGGSAGGLLMGAVLNMYPRLFSSVVMAVPFVDSLTTNLDHSLPLTVGEFKEFGNAKKYKKHFDYIKSYAPYNNIKKQKYPNILVTTSLFDLSLIHISEPTRQIV
;
A
#
# COMPACT_ATOMS: atom_id res chain seq x y z
N THR A 1 -12.83 7.70 -3.37
CA THR A 1 -12.62 9.16 -3.36
C THR A 1 -11.13 9.47 -3.32
N ILE A 2 -10.70 10.48 -4.08
CA ILE A 2 -9.32 10.98 -4.11
C ILE A 2 -9.34 12.41 -3.58
N CYS A 3 -8.45 12.72 -2.65
CA CYS A 3 -8.22 14.10 -2.21
C CYS A 3 -6.92 14.61 -2.83
N LEU A 4 -7.00 15.72 -3.57
CA LEU A 4 -5.91 16.33 -4.31
C LEU A 4 -5.50 17.68 -3.70
N VAL A 5 -4.20 17.94 -3.67
CA VAL A 5 -3.62 19.26 -3.37
C VAL A 5 -2.41 19.44 -4.28
N GLY A 6 -2.34 20.54 -5.06
CA GLY A 6 -1.19 20.83 -5.91
C GLY A 6 -1.52 21.66 -7.15
N SER A 7 -0.53 21.96 -7.98
CA SER A 7 -0.63 22.83 -9.17
C SER A 7 -0.79 22.04 -10.48
N GLU A 8 -1.22 22.73 -11.54
CA GLU A 8 -1.69 22.13 -12.80
C GLU A 8 -0.60 21.59 -13.75
N MET A 9 0.68 21.75 -13.47
CA MET A 9 1.77 21.25 -14.34
C MET A 9 2.65 20.26 -13.58
N CYS A 10 2.24 18.99 -13.53
CA CYS A 10 2.94 17.97 -12.77
C CYS A 10 3.78 17.07 -13.66
N ILE A 11 5.07 17.01 -13.34
CA ILE A 11 6.04 16.11 -13.98
C ILE A 11 5.97 14.72 -13.33
N ARG A 12 5.56 14.64 -12.05
CA ARG A 12 5.37 13.40 -11.28
C ARG A 12 4.40 13.64 -10.15
N ASP A 13 3.53 12.67 -9.87
CA ASP A 13 2.48 12.81 -8.89
C ASP A 13 2.60 11.73 -7.82
N ARG A 14 2.37 12.11 -6.59
CA ARG A 14 2.42 11.19 -5.46
C ARG A 14 1.01 10.72 -5.10
N LEU A 15 0.79 9.42 -5.18
CA LEU A 15 -0.42 8.78 -4.68
C LEU A 15 -0.10 7.98 -3.41
N TYR A 16 -0.65 8.41 -2.29
CA TYR A 16 -0.52 7.71 -1.00
C TYR A 16 -1.74 6.84 -0.72
N GLY A 17 -1.51 5.64 -0.18
CA GLY A 17 -2.56 4.75 0.29
C GLY A 17 -2.16 4.00 1.56
N TYR A 18 -3.17 3.65 2.36
CA TYR A 18 -3.02 2.80 3.55
C TYR A 18 -4.03 1.65 3.53
N GLY A 19 -5.32 1.92 3.70
CA GLY A 19 -6.43 1.00 3.48
C GLY A 19 -6.49 -0.18 4.43
N SER A 20 -6.16 -0.01 5.71
CA SER A 20 -6.22 -1.06 6.73
C SER A 20 -6.65 -0.51 8.07
N TYR A 21 -7.15 -1.39 8.93
CA TYR A 21 -7.52 -1.15 10.34
C TYR A 21 -8.60 -0.07 10.55
N GLY A 22 -9.29 0.34 9.49
CA GLY A 22 -10.22 1.48 9.56
C GLY A 22 -9.51 2.81 9.79
N TYR A 23 -8.21 2.91 9.51
CA TYR A 23 -7.45 4.14 9.69
C TYR A 23 -7.78 5.14 8.57
N PRO A 24 -8.40 6.31 8.87
CA PRO A 24 -8.71 7.32 7.87
C PRO A 24 -7.49 8.17 7.56
N LEU A 25 -7.26 8.45 6.28
CA LEU A 25 -6.20 9.36 5.85
C LEU A 25 -6.64 10.81 6.02
N GLY A 26 -5.97 11.52 6.92
CA GLY A 26 -6.22 12.94 7.16
C GLY A 26 -5.61 13.84 6.10
N ASN A 27 -6.23 15.03 5.92
CA ASN A 27 -5.76 16.08 5.02
C ASN A 27 -5.14 17.27 5.77
N GLY A 28 -4.66 17.05 7.00
CA GLY A 28 -4.04 18.07 7.83
C GLY A 28 -2.83 18.72 7.16
N PHE A 29 -2.48 19.91 7.65
CA PHE A 29 -1.28 20.63 7.24
C PHE A 29 -0.01 19.79 7.50
N SER A 30 0.94 19.86 6.58
CA SER A 30 2.26 19.25 6.71
C SER A 30 3.27 20.03 5.86
N SER A 31 4.32 20.56 6.47
CA SER A 31 5.40 21.24 5.75
C SER A 31 6.05 20.36 4.68
N ALA A 32 6.16 19.05 4.93
CA ALA A 32 6.68 18.10 3.97
C ALA A 32 5.80 17.98 2.70
N LYS A 33 4.47 18.09 2.84
CA LYS A 33 3.56 18.15 1.68
C LYS A 33 3.85 19.37 0.83
N TYR A 34 3.91 20.54 1.44
CA TYR A 34 4.11 21.80 0.72
C TYR A 34 5.46 21.84 0.01
N SER A 35 6.51 21.30 0.61
CA SER A 35 7.82 21.18 -0.04
C SER A 35 7.76 20.38 -1.37
N LEU A 36 6.88 19.41 -1.50
CA LEU A 36 6.67 18.68 -2.75
C LEU A 36 5.75 19.44 -3.71
N ILE A 37 4.70 20.05 -3.19
CA ILE A 37 3.75 20.85 -3.98
C ILE A 37 4.46 22.05 -4.64
N ASP A 38 5.34 22.75 -3.90
CA ASP A 38 6.16 23.86 -4.41
C ASP A 38 7.10 23.43 -5.55
N ARG A 39 7.37 22.11 -5.66
CA ARG A 39 8.15 21.52 -6.76
C ARG A 39 7.27 21.01 -7.91
N GLY A 40 5.98 21.34 -7.90
CA GLY A 40 5.05 20.96 -8.94
C GLY A 40 4.53 19.52 -8.83
N ILE A 41 4.66 18.85 -7.68
CA ILE A 41 4.16 17.51 -7.46
C ILE A 41 2.71 17.58 -6.93
N ILE A 42 1.78 16.91 -7.58
CA ILE A 42 0.44 16.70 -7.02
C ILE A 42 0.53 15.72 -5.85
N TRP A 43 -0.06 16.11 -4.73
CA TRP A 43 -0.21 15.29 -3.56
C TRP A 43 -1.63 14.69 -3.52
N ALA A 44 -1.73 13.38 -3.78
CA ALA A 44 -3.00 12.67 -3.77
C ALA A 44 -3.03 11.63 -2.62
N ASN A 45 -4.15 11.57 -1.91
CA ASN A 45 -4.46 10.51 -0.94
C ASN A 45 -5.61 9.66 -1.48
N ALA A 46 -5.40 8.35 -1.57
CA ALA A 46 -6.42 7.40 -2.00
C ALA A 46 -7.26 6.96 -0.79
N HIS A 47 -8.50 7.42 -0.71
CA HIS A 47 -9.48 6.99 0.29
C HIS A 47 -10.12 5.67 -0.14
N ILE A 48 -9.45 4.58 0.18
CA ILE A 48 -9.74 3.23 -0.30
C ILE A 48 -10.40 2.36 0.77
N ARG A 49 -11.14 1.33 0.37
CA ARG A 49 -11.72 0.38 1.31
C ARG A 49 -10.65 -0.26 2.19
N GLY A 50 -11.01 -0.46 3.47
CA GLY A 50 -10.07 -0.84 4.53
C GLY A 50 -9.67 0.33 5.41
N GLY A 51 -9.78 1.58 4.93
CA GLY A 51 -9.88 2.80 5.73
C GLY A 51 -11.30 3.03 6.24
N MET A 52 -11.56 4.18 6.88
CA MET A 52 -12.88 4.53 7.43
C MET A 52 -13.38 5.89 6.92
N GLU A 53 -12.80 6.42 5.85
CA GLU A 53 -13.15 7.73 5.30
C GLU A 53 -14.62 7.83 4.86
N CYS A 54 -15.21 6.69 4.43
CA CYS A 54 -16.63 6.58 4.09
C CYS A 54 -17.41 5.74 5.12
N GLY A 55 -16.95 5.72 6.38
CA GLY A 55 -17.61 5.06 7.50
C GLY A 55 -17.28 3.59 7.68
N MET A 56 -17.89 2.95 8.69
CA MET A 56 -17.60 1.60 9.15
C MET A 56 -17.74 0.53 8.04
N GLN A 57 -18.68 0.70 7.13
CA GLN A 57 -18.88 -0.27 6.04
C GLN A 57 -17.74 -0.23 5.03
N TRP A 58 -17.09 0.92 4.87
CA TRP A 58 -15.91 1.09 4.02
C TRP A 58 -14.76 0.21 4.53
N TRP A 59 -14.47 0.26 5.82
CA TRP A 59 -13.51 -0.63 6.47
C TRP A 59 -13.88 -2.11 6.30
N LYS A 60 -15.11 -2.49 6.68
CA LYS A 60 -15.58 -3.89 6.60
C LYS A 60 -15.47 -4.49 5.20
N ASN A 61 -15.55 -3.67 4.16
CA ASN A 61 -15.42 -4.09 2.77
C ASN A 61 -13.98 -4.12 2.25
N GLY A 62 -12.97 -3.78 3.07
CA GLY A 62 -11.55 -3.82 2.73
C GLY A 62 -10.72 -4.72 3.65
N LYS A 63 -11.33 -5.60 4.45
CA LYS A 63 -10.62 -6.49 5.38
C LYS A 63 -10.96 -7.96 5.17
N MET A 64 -10.21 -8.85 5.82
CA MET A 64 -10.43 -10.31 5.76
C MET A 64 -10.48 -10.80 4.29
N LEU A 65 -11.49 -11.58 3.94
CA LEU A 65 -11.71 -12.12 2.60
C LEU A 65 -12.16 -11.06 1.57
N LYS A 66 -12.13 -9.79 1.93
CA LYS A 66 -12.40 -8.65 1.04
C LYS A 66 -11.19 -7.74 0.86
N LYS A 67 -10.01 -8.12 1.36
CA LYS A 67 -8.79 -7.30 1.33
C LYS A 67 -8.37 -6.86 -0.06
N LYS A 68 -8.60 -7.67 -1.09
CA LYS A 68 -8.29 -7.32 -2.48
C LYS A 68 -9.02 -6.07 -2.97
N ASN A 69 -10.19 -5.75 -2.41
CA ASN A 69 -10.89 -4.51 -2.72
C ASN A 69 -10.05 -3.26 -2.43
N THR A 70 -9.21 -3.30 -1.40
CA THR A 70 -8.25 -2.23 -1.07
C THR A 70 -7.28 -1.98 -2.22
N PHE A 71 -6.74 -3.04 -2.80
CA PHE A 71 -5.76 -2.97 -3.89
C PHE A 71 -6.41 -2.50 -5.18
N GLU A 72 -7.59 -3.03 -5.50
CA GLU A 72 -8.37 -2.62 -6.67
C GLU A 72 -8.78 -1.15 -6.59
N ASP A 73 -9.25 -0.68 -5.44
CA ASP A 73 -9.59 0.73 -5.24
C ASP A 73 -8.40 1.65 -5.46
N TYR A 74 -7.21 1.29 -4.97
CA TYR A 74 -6.00 2.08 -5.17
C TYR A 74 -5.60 2.16 -6.65
N ILE A 75 -5.68 1.03 -7.35
CA ILE A 75 -5.43 0.98 -8.80
C ILE A 75 -6.45 1.84 -9.55
N GLN A 76 -7.73 1.81 -9.15
CA GLN A 76 -8.74 2.66 -9.78
C GLN A 76 -8.50 4.15 -9.49
N CYS A 77 -8.03 4.52 -8.29
CA CYS A 77 -7.60 5.89 -8.00
C CYS A 77 -6.46 6.34 -8.94
N ALA A 78 -5.44 5.49 -9.15
CA ALA A 78 -4.36 5.80 -10.07
C ALA A 78 -4.85 5.97 -11.51
N LYS A 79 -5.72 5.08 -11.99
CA LYS A 79 -6.33 5.17 -13.33
C LYS A 79 -7.20 6.41 -13.48
N GLU A 80 -7.95 6.81 -12.45
CA GLU A 80 -8.79 7.99 -12.49
C GLU A 80 -7.97 9.29 -12.58
N LEU A 81 -6.82 9.35 -11.89
CA LEU A 81 -5.88 10.47 -12.04
C LEU A 81 -5.38 10.60 -13.48
N ILE A 82 -5.07 9.47 -14.12
CA ILE A 82 -4.67 9.42 -15.53
C ILE A 82 -5.81 9.83 -16.45
N ASN A 83 -7.01 9.28 -16.26
CA ASN A 83 -8.20 9.58 -17.08
C ASN A 83 -8.57 11.08 -17.03
N LYS A 84 -8.43 11.69 -15.83
CA LYS A 84 -8.67 13.12 -15.63
C LYS A 84 -7.50 14.00 -16.07
N ARG A 85 -6.44 13.43 -16.63
CA ARG A 85 -5.25 14.14 -17.12
C ARG A 85 -4.49 14.92 -16.04
N TYR A 86 -4.61 14.52 -14.76
CA TYR A 86 -3.75 15.05 -13.71
C TYR A 86 -2.33 14.50 -13.84
N THR A 87 -2.18 13.28 -14.34
CA THR A 87 -0.92 12.58 -14.55
C THR A 87 -0.99 11.66 -15.77
N SER A 88 0.06 10.87 -16.01
CA SER A 88 0.11 9.87 -17.08
C SER A 88 0.58 8.52 -16.56
N GLU A 89 0.34 7.45 -17.31
CA GLU A 89 0.85 6.12 -16.99
C GLU A 89 2.39 6.16 -16.89
N GLY A 90 2.93 5.54 -15.83
CA GLY A 90 4.35 5.53 -15.56
C GLY A 90 4.93 6.84 -14.97
N LEU A 91 4.09 7.81 -14.58
CA LEU A 91 4.52 9.02 -13.87
C LEU A 91 4.13 9.05 -12.39
N ILE A 92 3.24 8.17 -11.95
CA ILE A 92 2.77 8.12 -10.57
C ILE A 92 3.87 7.55 -9.65
N ILE A 93 4.12 8.25 -8.54
CA ILE A 93 4.91 7.75 -7.41
C ILE A 93 3.92 7.14 -6.41
N GLY A 94 3.89 5.81 -6.33
CA GLY A 94 3.11 5.11 -5.30
C GLY A 94 3.79 5.22 -3.93
N MET A 95 3.03 5.45 -2.87
CA MET A 95 3.62 5.50 -1.52
C MET A 95 2.69 4.87 -0.47
N GLY A 96 3.28 4.08 0.41
CA GLY A 96 2.59 3.48 1.55
C GLY A 96 3.54 2.96 2.62
N GLY A 97 3.09 2.95 3.86
CA GLY A 97 3.89 2.46 4.99
C GLY A 97 3.17 1.34 5.75
N SER A 98 3.91 0.44 6.42
CA SER A 98 3.35 -0.65 7.22
C SER A 98 2.37 -1.50 6.39
N ALA A 99 1.08 -1.56 6.77
CA ALA A 99 0.02 -2.17 5.95
C ALA A 99 -0.19 -1.47 4.59
N GLY A 100 0.16 -0.18 4.47
CA GLY A 100 0.25 0.51 3.17
C GLY A 100 1.44 0.00 2.34
N GLY A 101 2.46 -0.56 2.95
CA GLY A 101 3.54 -1.28 2.26
C GLY A 101 3.07 -2.62 1.69
N LEU A 102 2.18 -3.35 2.39
CA LEU A 102 1.45 -4.50 1.82
C LEU A 102 0.65 -4.08 0.59
N LEU A 103 -0.10 -2.97 0.66
CA LEU A 103 -0.82 -2.41 -0.47
C LEU A 103 0.14 -2.15 -1.65
N MET A 104 1.26 -1.46 -1.41
CA MET A 104 2.24 -1.15 -2.46
C MET A 104 2.81 -2.42 -3.12
N GLY A 105 3.24 -3.39 -2.33
CA GLY A 105 3.76 -4.65 -2.85
C GLY A 105 2.73 -5.44 -3.68
N ALA A 106 1.47 -5.46 -3.23
CA ALA A 106 0.39 -6.13 -3.95
C ALA A 106 0.09 -5.44 -5.31
N VAL A 107 -0.06 -4.10 -5.32
CA VAL A 107 -0.37 -3.37 -6.56
C VAL A 107 0.79 -3.38 -7.55
N LEU A 108 2.05 -3.42 -7.07
CA LEU A 108 3.22 -3.59 -7.92
C LEU A 108 3.21 -4.92 -8.68
N ASN A 109 2.81 -6.00 -8.02
CA ASN A 109 2.67 -7.31 -8.67
C ASN A 109 1.53 -7.34 -9.68
N MET A 110 0.48 -6.54 -9.46
CA MET A 110 -0.72 -6.51 -10.32
C MET A 110 -0.56 -5.55 -11.53
N TYR A 111 -0.07 -4.32 -11.30
CA TYR A 111 -0.03 -3.26 -12.30
C TYR A 111 1.27 -2.41 -12.20
N PRO A 112 2.45 -2.99 -12.44
CA PRO A 112 3.73 -2.28 -12.27
C PRO A 112 3.88 -1.06 -13.19
N ARG A 113 3.25 -1.07 -14.37
CA ARG A 113 3.38 0.00 -15.37
C ARG A 113 2.72 1.32 -14.97
N LEU A 114 1.78 1.30 -14.02
CA LEU A 114 1.13 2.54 -13.55
C LEU A 114 2.11 3.49 -12.85
N PHE A 115 3.22 2.95 -12.32
CA PHE A 115 4.11 3.67 -11.44
C PHE A 115 5.46 3.95 -12.09
N SER A 116 6.00 5.16 -11.89
CA SER A 116 7.42 5.49 -12.18
C SER A 116 8.33 4.95 -11.09
N SER A 117 7.85 5.03 -9.85
CA SER A 117 8.56 4.56 -8.67
C SER A 117 7.57 4.29 -7.54
N VAL A 118 8.02 3.51 -6.56
CA VAL A 118 7.23 3.22 -5.34
C VAL A 118 8.11 3.40 -4.11
N VAL A 119 7.55 4.08 -3.10
CA VAL A 119 8.18 4.27 -1.79
C VAL A 119 7.42 3.45 -0.76
N MET A 120 8.13 2.55 -0.08
CA MET A 120 7.59 1.69 0.96
C MET A 120 8.31 1.96 2.29
N ALA A 121 7.59 2.48 3.27
CA ALA A 121 8.12 2.69 4.61
C ALA A 121 7.74 1.52 5.52
N VAL A 122 8.73 0.84 6.09
CA VAL A 122 8.54 -0.34 6.98
C VAL A 122 7.47 -1.31 6.47
N PRO A 123 7.59 -1.85 5.24
CA PRO A 123 6.49 -2.50 4.53
C PRO A 123 6.16 -3.89 5.05
N PHE A 124 4.87 -4.20 5.17
CA PHE A 124 4.35 -5.53 5.51
C PHE A 124 4.25 -6.42 4.25
N VAL A 125 5.38 -6.92 3.72
CA VAL A 125 5.40 -7.62 2.42
C VAL A 125 5.32 -9.14 2.51
N ASP A 126 5.74 -9.76 3.63
CA ASP A 126 5.59 -11.20 3.88
C ASP A 126 4.43 -11.48 4.82
N SER A 127 3.24 -11.12 4.38
CA SER A 127 2.03 -11.23 5.19
C SER A 127 1.57 -12.67 5.43
N LEU A 128 1.93 -13.61 4.57
CA LEU A 128 1.54 -15.01 4.75
C LEU A 128 2.38 -15.70 5.82
N THR A 129 3.72 -15.64 5.72
CA THR A 129 4.62 -16.29 6.68
C THR A 129 4.41 -15.72 8.08
N THR A 130 4.29 -14.38 8.18
CA THR A 130 3.98 -13.71 9.44
C THR A 130 2.65 -14.18 10.03
N ASN A 131 1.60 -14.32 9.23
CA ASN A 131 0.29 -14.77 9.72
C ASN A 131 0.30 -16.23 10.21
N LEU A 132 1.25 -17.05 9.77
CA LEU A 132 1.44 -18.44 10.22
C LEU A 132 2.23 -18.54 11.53
N ASP A 133 3.03 -17.54 11.85
CA ASP A 133 3.85 -17.53 13.07
C ASP A 133 3.17 -16.73 14.20
N HIS A 134 2.53 -17.48 15.11
CA HIS A 134 1.82 -16.90 16.25
C HIS A 134 2.74 -16.43 17.39
N SER A 135 4.05 -16.67 17.29
CA SER A 135 5.03 -16.19 18.28
C SER A 135 5.37 -14.71 18.06
N LEU A 136 5.11 -14.18 16.87
CA LEU A 136 5.36 -12.78 16.54
C LEU A 136 4.36 -11.85 17.25
N PRO A 137 4.81 -10.71 17.79
CA PRO A 137 4.03 -9.89 18.73
C PRO A 137 2.67 -9.40 18.20
N LEU A 138 2.55 -9.07 16.91
CA LEU A 138 1.34 -8.49 16.34
C LEU A 138 0.42 -9.51 15.68
N THR A 139 0.92 -10.71 15.33
CA THR A 139 0.22 -11.67 14.47
C THR A 139 -1.19 -12.00 14.94
N VAL A 140 -1.36 -12.31 16.23
CA VAL A 140 -2.67 -12.71 16.79
C VAL A 140 -3.67 -11.54 16.74
N GLY A 141 -3.20 -10.33 17.02
CA GLY A 141 -4.03 -9.11 16.95
C GLY A 141 -4.53 -8.82 15.53
N GLU A 142 -3.73 -9.16 14.53
CA GLU A 142 -4.02 -8.89 13.11
C GLU A 142 -5.02 -9.86 12.48
N PHE A 143 -5.38 -10.96 13.16
CA PHE A 143 -6.39 -11.89 12.64
C PHE A 143 -7.74 -11.23 12.36
N LYS A 144 -8.07 -10.15 13.08
CA LYS A 144 -9.30 -9.37 12.86
C LYS A 144 -9.26 -8.56 11.58
N GLU A 145 -8.07 -8.27 11.06
CA GLU A 145 -7.88 -7.50 9.82
C GLU A 145 -7.65 -8.40 8.61
N PHE A 146 -6.73 -9.37 8.73
CA PHE A 146 -6.31 -10.19 7.57
C PHE A 146 -6.87 -11.62 7.60
N GLY A 147 -7.33 -12.12 8.75
CA GLY A 147 -7.74 -13.52 8.94
C GLY A 147 -6.65 -14.37 9.56
N ASN A 148 -6.99 -15.63 9.93
CA ASN A 148 -6.07 -16.60 10.53
C ASN A 148 -5.77 -17.73 9.54
N ALA A 149 -4.63 -17.64 8.85
CA ALA A 149 -4.18 -18.61 7.85
C ALA A 149 -3.83 -19.97 8.45
N LYS A 150 -3.35 -20.02 9.70
CA LYS A 150 -3.00 -21.25 10.39
C LYS A 150 -4.22 -22.08 10.75
N LYS A 151 -5.32 -21.42 11.12
CA LYS A 151 -6.56 -22.08 11.55
C LYS A 151 -7.49 -22.42 10.39
N TYR A 152 -7.57 -21.58 9.36
CA TYR A 152 -8.54 -21.70 8.29
C TYR A 152 -7.89 -21.71 6.92
N LYS A 153 -8.00 -22.84 6.19
CA LYS A 153 -7.48 -22.97 4.83
C LYS A 153 -7.97 -21.87 3.90
N LYS A 154 -9.22 -21.44 4.01
CA LYS A 154 -9.78 -20.34 3.23
C LYS A 154 -9.03 -19.02 3.42
N HIS A 155 -8.60 -18.72 4.66
CA HIS A 155 -7.78 -17.53 4.94
C HIS A 155 -6.37 -17.68 4.38
N PHE A 156 -5.77 -18.86 4.52
CA PHE A 156 -4.47 -19.17 3.94
C PHE A 156 -4.46 -18.95 2.41
N ASP A 157 -5.38 -19.59 1.71
CA ASP A 157 -5.46 -19.51 0.25
C ASP A 157 -5.71 -18.05 -0.21
N TYR A 158 -6.54 -17.32 0.53
CA TYR A 158 -6.85 -15.93 0.23
C TYR A 158 -5.65 -14.99 0.46
N ILE A 159 -4.97 -15.08 1.61
CA ILE A 159 -3.77 -14.28 1.90
C ILE A 159 -2.67 -14.62 0.89
N LYS A 160 -2.41 -15.90 0.63
CA LYS A 160 -1.44 -16.35 -0.37
C LYS A 160 -1.69 -15.73 -1.75
N SER A 161 -2.95 -15.53 -2.11
CA SER A 161 -3.32 -15.00 -3.42
C SER A 161 -3.02 -13.52 -3.65
N TYR A 162 -2.60 -12.78 -2.61
CA TYR A 162 -2.22 -11.38 -2.72
C TYR A 162 -0.92 -11.01 -1.97
N ALA A 163 -0.42 -11.87 -1.07
CA ALA A 163 0.79 -11.61 -0.30
C ALA A 163 1.95 -11.22 -1.25
N PRO A 164 2.56 -10.04 -1.10
CA PRO A 164 3.51 -9.52 -2.07
C PRO A 164 4.66 -10.48 -2.36
N TYR A 165 5.30 -11.01 -1.33
CA TYR A 165 6.43 -11.93 -1.44
C TYR A 165 6.07 -13.19 -2.25
N ASN A 166 4.87 -13.76 -2.05
CA ASN A 166 4.42 -14.98 -2.71
C ASN A 166 3.97 -14.77 -4.16
N ASN A 167 3.78 -13.51 -4.59
CA ASN A 167 3.24 -13.17 -5.90
C ASN A 167 4.22 -12.38 -6.79
N ILE A 168 5.51 -12.40 -6.47
CA ILE A 168 6.57 -11.81 -7.30
C ILE A 168 6.59 -12.57 -8.64
N LYS A 169 6.65 -11.80 -9.73
CA LYS A 169 6.67 -12.33 -11.10
C LYS A 169 7.91 -11.84 -11.84
N LYS A 170 8.35 -12.59 -12.84
CA LYS A 170 9.38 -12.13 -13.78
C LYS A 170 8.75 -11.09 -14.72
N GLN A 171 8.82 -9.82 -14.35
CA GLN A 171 8.29 -8.69 -15.10
C GLN A 171 9.12 -7.43 -14.82
N LYS A 172 8.93 -6.37 -15.62
CA LYS A 172 9.58 -5.09 -15.37
C LYS A 172 8.86 -4.37 -14.23
N TYR A 173 9.55 -4.16 -13.13
CA TYR A 173 9.10 -3.35 -12.00
C TYR A 173 9.60 -1.90 -12.13
N PRO A 174 8.88 -0.91 -11.56
CA PRO A 174 9.39 0.46 -11.44
C PRO A 174 10.53 0.52 -10.41
N ASN A 175 11.15 1.68 -10.25
CA ASN A 175 12.12 1.91 -9.18
C ASN A 175 11.43 1.77 -7.81
N ILE A 176 12.10 1.10 -6.86
CA ILE A 176 11.55 0.86 -5.53
C ILE A 176 12.50 1.42 -4.48
N LEU A 177 11.98 2.31 -3.62
CA LEU A 177 12.67 2.76 -2.42
C LEU A 177 12.00 2.12 -1.20
N VAL A 178 12.77 1.36 -0.44
CA VAL A 178 12.32 0.79 0.83
C VAL A 178 13.09 1.44 1.96
N THR A 179 12.35 1.92 2.96
CA THR A 179 12.94 2.39 4.22
C THR A 179 12.50 1.46 5.34
N THR A 180 13.44 0.98 6.15
CA THR A 180 13.19 0.08 7.28
C THR A 180 14.17 0.37 8.40
N SER A 181 13.94 -0.20 9.57
CA SER A 181 14.83 -0.13 10.71
C SER A 181 15.32 -1.53 11.07
N LEU A 182 16.58 -1.66 11.49
CA LEU A 182 17.15 -2.91 11.98
C LEU A 182 16.43 -3.39 13.25
N PHE A 183 15.88 -2.48 14.03
CA PHE A 183 15.16 -2.74 15.28
C PHE A 183 13.68 -2.33 15.17
N ASP A 184 13.06 -2.59 14.04
CA ASP A 184 11.61 -2.41 13.91
C ASP A 184 10.88 -3.50 14.70
N LEU A 185 10.46 -3.17 15.91
CA LEU A 185 9.77 -4.10 16.81
C LEU A 185 8.39 -4.53 16.31
N SER A 186 7.83 -3.81 15.35
CA SER A 186 6.52 -4.11 14.77
C SER A 186 6.61 -5.12 13.62
N LEU A 187 7.71 -5.06 12.82
CA LEU A 187 7.84 -5.76 11.55
C LEU A 187 9.24 -6.38 11.37
N ILE A 188 9.94 -6.66 12.47
CA ILE A 188 11.36 -7.04 12.55
C ILE A 188 11.75 -8.25 11.69
N HIS A 189 10.80 -9.11 11.36
CA HIS A 189 11.02 -10.31 10.56
C HIS A 189 10.57 -10.20 9.11
N ILE A 190 10.13 -9.00 8.67
CA ILE A 190 9.49 -8.81 7.35
C ILE A 190 10.38 -8.06 6.38
N SER A 191 11.39 -7.35 6.88
CA SER A 191 12.37 -6.66 6.06
C SER A 191 13.77 -7.21 6.37
N GLU A 192 14.18 -8.22 5.66
CA GLU A 192 15.60 -8.54 5.58
C GLU A 192 16.36 -7.30 5.10
N PRO A 193 17.53 -6.96 5.71
CA PRO A 193 18.30 -5.80 5.28
C PRO A 193 18.71 -6.00 3.82
N THR A 194 18.25 -5.12 3.02
CA THR A 194 18.46 -4.88 1.60
C THR A 194 19.64 -5.63 0.99
N ARG A 195 19.39 -6.69 0.23
CA ARG A 195 20.21 -6.93 -0.96
C ARG A 195 19.72 -5.95 -2.01
N GLN A 196 20.58 -5.00 -2.38
CA GLN A 196 20.39 -4.21 -3.60
C GLN A 196 20.23 -5.21 -4.74
N ILE A 197 19.04 -5.23 -5.34
CA ILE A 197 18.85 -5.87 -6.63
C ILE A 197 19.29 -4.81 -7.65
N VAL A 198 20.53 -4.95 -8.11
CA VAL A 198 21.07 -4.23 -9.27
C VAL A 198 20.40 -4.74 -10.53
#